data_083cae4ef7bf4f54859f16d55f578e83
#
_entry.id   083cae4ef7bf4f54859f16d55f578e83
#
_cell.length_a   1.000
_cell.length_b   1.000
_cell.length_c   1.000
_cell.angle_alpha   90.00
_cell.angle_beta   90.00
_cell.angle_gamma   90.00
#
_symmetry.space_group_name_H-M   'P 1'
#
loop_
_entity.id
_entity.type
_entity.pdbx_description
1 polymer ?
#
loop_
_entity_poly.entity_id
_entity_poly.type
_entity_poly.pdbx_seq_one_letter_code
_entity_poly.pdbx_strand_id
1 'polypeptide(L)'
;MKDELDMNANLLVEFLQKPSAEFTKADIVSYIKEKNIRMVNFMYPAGDGRLKTLNFVINNAAYLDAILTCGERVDGSSLFSFIEAGSSDLYVIPRFRTAFIDPFSELPTLSMLCSFFNKDGEPLESSPEYTLHKASKAFSDVTGMQFEAMGELEYYVIADEEDLFPATDQRGYHESGPYAKFNQFRTRCMQSIAQAGGQIKYG
;
A
#
# COMPACT_ATOMS: atom_id res chain seq x y z
N MET A 1 14.14 -16.36 -7.35
CA MET A 1 14.00 -16.47 -5.87
C MET A 1 15.20 -15.89 -5.11
N LYS A 2 16.45 -16.35 -5.36
CA LYS A 2 17.59 -15.79 -4.60
C LYS A 2 17.85 -14.32 -4.96
N ASP A 3 17.66 -13.95 -6.21
CA ASP A 3 17.85 -12.58 -6.71
C ASP A 3 16.75 -11.60 -6.24
N GLU A 4 15.55 -12.08 -5.88
CA GLU A 4 14.45 -11.25 -5.35
C GLU A 4 14.63 -10.86 -3.88
N LEU A 5 15.43 -11.60 -3.14
CA LEU A 5 15.69 -11.37 -1.72
C LEU A 5 16.97 -10.56 -1.48
N ASP A 6 17.94 -10.73 -2.34
CA ASP A 6 19.24 -10.09 -2.21
C ASP A 6 19.11 -8.58 -2.51
N MET A 7 19.57 -7.75 -1.57
CA MET A 7 19.46 -6.29 -1.63
C MET A 7 18.02 -5.75 -1.80
N ASN A 8 17.01 -6.50 -1.40
CA ASN A 8 15.63 -6.06 -1.49
C ASN A 8 15.37 -4.92 -0.49
N ALA A 9 14.85 -3.79 -0.99
CA ALA A 9 14.61 -2.61 -0.17
C ALA A 9 13.39 -2.74 0.77
N ASN A 10 12.47 -3.68 0.51
CA ASN A 10 11.30 -3.89 1.35
C ASN A 10 11.70 -4.40 2.73
N LEU A 11 11.40 -3.64 3.78
CA LEU A 11 11.81 -3.94 5.16
C LEU A 11 11.28 -5.27 5.70
N LEU A 12 10.10 -5.72 5.24
CA LEU A 12 9.56 -7.02 5.63
C LEU A 12 10.25 -8.16 4.90
N VAL A 13 10.53 -7.98 3.60
CA VAL A 13 11.29 -8.97 2.80
C VAL A 13 12.69 -9.15 3.38
N GLU A 14 13.37 -8.04 3.69
CA GLU A 14 14.69 -8.05 4.33
C GLU A 14 14.68 -8.82 5.66
N PHE A 15 13.69 -8.57 6.51
CA PHE A 15 13.59 -9.24 7.81
C PHE A 15 13.18 -10.71 7.70
N LEU A 16 12.15 -10.99 6.91
CA LEU A 16 11.56 -12.34 6.80
C LEU A 16 12.37 -13.27 5.90
N GLN A 17 13.26 -12.73 5.09
CA GLN A 17 14.03 -13.47 4.07
C GLN A 17 13.13 -14.31 3.16
N LYS A 18 12.00 -13.71 2.74
CA LYS A 18 10.92 -14.35 2.05
C LYS A 18 10.24 -13.38 1.08
N PRO A 19 9.88 -13.79 -0.15
CA PRO A 19 9.17 -12.92 -1.08
C PRO A 19 7.83 -12.46 -0.51
N SER A 20 7.42 -11.21 -0.77
CA SER A 20 6.17 -10.67 -0.25
C SER A 20 4.93 -11.46 -0.68
N ALA A 21 4.95 -12.09 -1.87
CA ALA A 21 3.89 -12.95 -2.36
C ALA A 21 3.59 -14.15 -1.44
N GLU A 22 4.57 -14.56 -0.64
CA GLU A 22 4.48 -15.72 0.26
C GLU A 22 4.21 -15.33 1.74
N PHE A 23 4.00 -14.05 2.04
CA PHE A 23 3.73 -13.60 3.40
C PHE A 23 2.43 -14.21 3.94
N THR A 24 2.53 -14.74 5.16
CA THR A 24 1.42 -15.34 5.90
C THR A 24 1.07 -14.49 7.13
N LYS A 25 -0.08 -14.78 7.74
CA LYS A 25 -0.44 -14.16 9.03
C LYS A 25 0.65 -14.37 10.09
N ALA A 26 1.24 -15.54 10.14
CA ALA A 26 2.31 -15.85 11.11
C ALA A 26 3.54 -14.97 10.91
N ASP A 27 3.93 -14.71 9.64
CA ASP A 27 5.04 -13.81 9.30
C ASP A 27 4.75 -12.38 9.79
N ILE A 28 3.53 -11.88 9.53
CA ILE A 28 3.10 -10.56 9.98
C ILE A 28 3.13 -10.44 11.51
N VAL A 29 2.59 -11.42 12.22
CA VAL A 29 2.60 -11.46 13.69
C VAL A 29 4.04 -11.51 14.23
N SER A 30 4.92 -12.29 13.60
CA SER A 30 6.35 -12.36 13.96
C SER A 30 7.03 -11.00 13.79
N TYR A 31 6.83 -10.36 12.64
CA TYR A 31 7.39 -9.04 12.38
C TYR A 31 6.90 -7.98 13.38
N ILE A 32 5.59 -7.96 13.66
CA ILE A 32 4.97 -7.05 14.64
C ILE A 32 5.62 -7.18 16.02
N LYS A 33 5.82 -8.41 16.48
CA LYS A 33 6.44 -8.68 17.79
C LYS A 33 7.89 -8.23 17.82
N GLU A 34 8.69 -8.64 16.84
CA GLU A 34 10.12 -8.40 16.81
C GLU A 34 10.46 -6.91 16.64
N LYS A 35 9.70 -6.21 15.81
CA LYS A 35 9.88 -4.77 15.54
C LYS A 35 9.08 -3.86 16.46
N ASN A 36 8.42 -4.44 17.49
CA ASN A 36 7.62 -3.68 18.46
C ASN A 36 6.61 -2.73 17.79
N ILE A 37 5.94 -3.21 16.74
CA ILE A 37 4.89 -2.47 16.04
C ILE A 37 3.73 -2.23 17.01
N ARG A 38 3.19 -1.03 17.02
CA ARG A 38 2.14 -0.59 17.96
C ARG A 38 0.78 -0.51 17.34
N MET A 39 0.72 -0.25 16.03
CA MET A 39 -0.51 -0.06 15.30
C MET A 39 -0.53 -0.86 14.01
N VAL A 40 -1.73 -1.22 13.58
CA VAL A 40 -1.98 -1.83 12.27
C VAL A 40 -2.99 -0.98 11.52
N ASN A 41 -2.73 -0.72 10.25
CA ASN A 41 -3.63 -0.03 9.35
C ASN A 41 -4.18 -1.00 8.31
N PHE A 42 -5.50 -1.00 8.13
CA PHE A 42 -6.16 -1.60 6.99
C PHE A 42 -6.51 -0.51 6.00
N MET A 43 -5.98 -0.61 4.78
CA MET A 43 -6.15 0.39 3.74
C MET A 43 -6.91 -0.20 2.56
N TYR A 44 -7.85 0.55 2.00
CA TYR A 44 -8.67 0.08 0.88
C TYR A 44 -9.15 1.25 0.01
N PRO A 45 -9.28 1.05 -1.32
CA PRO A 45 -9.80 2.08 -2.21
C PRO A 45 -11.31 2.19 -2.08
N ALA A 46 -11.83 3.42 -1.91
CA ALA A 46 -13.27 3.68 -1.98
C ALA A 46 -13.71 4.05 -3.41
N GLY A 47 -15.02 4.22 -3.60
CA GLY A 47 -15.60 4.55 -4.90
C GLY A 47 -15.18 5.92 -5.45
N ASP A 48 -14.69 6.82 -4.59
CA ASP A 48 -14.12 8.13 -4.97
C ASP A 48 -12.65 8.04 -5.43
N GLY A 49 -12.08 6.83 -5.51
CA GLY A 49 -10.69 6.58 -5.88
C GLY A 49 -9.67 6.89 -4.78
N ARG A 50 -10.11 7.34 -3.61
CA ARG A 50 -9.22 7.63 -2.49
C ARG A 50 -8.94 6.38 -1.66
N LEU A 51 -7.71 6.28 -1.18
CA LEU A 51 -7.34 5.28 -0.21
C LEU A 51 -7.87 5.68 1.18
N LYS A 52 -8.71 4.83 1.77
CA LYS A 52 -9.24 4.98 3.13
C LYS A 52 -8.45 4.09 4.07
N THR A 53 -8.44 4.43 5.37
CA THR A 53 -7.66 3.72 6.37
C THR A 53 -8.47 3.51 7.64
N LEU A 54 -8.46 2.28 8.16
CA LEU A 54 -8.83 1.96 9.54
C LEU A 54 -7.56 1.77 10.35
N ASN A 55 -7.49 2.42 11.51
CA ASN A 55 -6.34 2.38 12.40
C ASN A 55 -6.67 1.52 13.64
N PHE A 56 -5.86 0.51 13.89
CA PHE A 56 -6.02 -0.38 15.03
C PHE A 56 -4.83 -0.25 15.98
N VAL A 57 -5.12 0.03 17.26
CA VAL A 57 -4.14 -0.14 18.33
C VAL A 57 -4.05 -1.63 18.67
N ILE A 58 -2.85 -2.18 18.73
CA ILE A 58 -2.63 -3.58 19.12
C ILE A 58 -2.81 -3.70 20.63
N ASN A 59 -4.01 -4.02 21.08
CA ASN A 59 -4.33 -4.15 22.51
C ASN A 59 -3.72 -5.43 23.14
N ASN A 60 -3.76 -6.53 22.40
CA ASN A 60 -3.19 -7.81 22.81
C ASN A 60 -3.10 -8.78 21.60
N ALA A 61 -2.47 -9.92 21.80
CA ALA A 61 -2.26 -10.91 20.74
C ALA A 61 -3.57 -11.52 20.22
N ALA A 62 -4.57 -11.74 21.07
CA ALA A 62 -5.85 -12.32 20.66
C ALA A 62 -6.64 -11.33 19.77
N TYR A 63 -6.64 -10.06 20.12
CA TYR A 63 -7.24 -9.02 19.29
C TYR A 63 -6.55 -8.89 17.94
N LEU A 64 -5.21 -8.86 17.94
CA LEU A 64 -4.43 -8.84 16.69
C LEU A 64 -4.77 -10.04 15.80
N ASP A 65 -4.80 -11.24 16.40
CA ASP A 65 -5.13 -12.46 15.65
C ASP A 65 -6.55 -12.39 15.05
N ALA A 66 -7.51 -11.86 15.80
CA ALA A 66 -8.88 -11.71 15.34
C ALA A 66 -8.99 -10.77 14.13
N ILE A 67 -8.42 -9.56 14.18
CA ILE A 67 -8.50 -8.60 13.06
C ILE A 67 -7.72 -9.08 11.84
N LEU A 68 -6.60 -9.78 12.02
CA LEU A 68 -5.83 -10.34 10.90
C LEU A 68 -6.53 -11.56 10.25
N THR A 69 -7.39 -12.25 10.99
CA THR A 69 -8.12 -13.44 10.49
C THR A 69 -9.45 -13.06 9.87
N CYS A 70 -10.25 -12.27 10.58
CA CYS A 70 -11.63 -11.96 10.21
C CYS A 70 -11.75 -10.64 9.45
N GLY A 71 -10.70 -9.82 9.46
CA GLY A 71 -10.79 -8.45 8.98
C GLY A 71 -11.66 -7.57 9.88
N GLU A 72 -12.21 -6.52 9.32
CA GLU A 72 -13.10 -5.59 10.02
C GLU A 72 -14.32 -5.26 9.17
N ARG A 73 -15.46 -5.07 9.83
CA ARG A 73 -16.70 -4.66 9.20
C ARG A 73 -16.70 -3.16 8.92
N VAL A 74 -17.13 -2.78 7.73
CA VAL A 74 -17.27 -1.39 7.30
C VAL A 74 -18.64 -1.13 6.68
N ASP A 75 -19.09 0.09 6.74
CA ASP A 75 -20.31 0.52 6.05
C ASP A 75 -20.04 0.78 4.57
N GLY A 76 -20.45 -0.14 3.73
CA GLY A 76 -20.27 -0.08 2.28
C GLY A 76 -21.01 1.09 1.63
N SER A 77 -22.14 1.54 2.19
CA SER A 77 -22.90 2.68 1.64
C SER A 77 -22.15 4.01 1.76
N SER A 78 -21.27 4.12 2.77
CA SER A 78 -20.38 5.26 2.93
C SER A 78 -19.14 5.20 2.01
N LEU A 79 -18.87 4.05 1.42
CA LEU A 79 -17.69 3.82 0.55
C LEU A 79 -18.07 3.81 -0.93
N PHE A 80 -19.24 3.28 -1.26
CA PHE A 80 -19.69 3.07 -2.64
C PHE A 80 -21.14 3.54 -2.83
N SER A 81 -21.34 4.46 -3.73
CA SER A 81 -22.66 5.05 -4.02
C SER A 81 -23.70 4.07 -4.58
N PHE A 82 -23.27 2.90 -5.04
CA PHE A 82 -24.13 1.84 -5.56
C PHE A 82 -24.58 0.84 -4.49
N ILE A 83 -24.13 0.98 -3.25
CA ILE A 83 -24.51 0.11 -2.12
C ILE A 83 -25.61 0.81 -1.30
N GLU A 84 -26.75 0.12 -1.15
CA GLU A 84 -27.87 0.63 -0.36
C GLU A 84 -27.61 0.45 1.15
N ALA A 85 -28.04 1.43 1.95
CA ALA A 85 -27.84 1.45 3.40
C ALA A 85 -28.45 0.23 4.13
N GLY A 86 -29.52 -0.37 3.59
CA GLY A 86 -30.22 -1.51 4.21
C GLY A 86 -29.45 -2.85 4.13
N SER A 87 -28.39 -2.93 3.31
CA SER A 87 -27.53 -4.13 3.15
C SER A 87 -26.06 -3.74 2.93
N SER A 88 -25.59 -2.78 3.73
CA SER A 88 -24.30 -2.12 3.50
C SER A 88 -23.11 -2.77 4.18
N ASP A 89 -23.30 -3.82 4.96
CA ASP A 89 -22.21 -4.50 5.67
C ASP A 89 -21.23 -5.13 4.68
N LEU A 90 -20.01 -4.60 4.67
CA LEU A 90 -18.85 -5.19 3.98
C LEU A 90 -17.78 -5.52 5.00
N TYR A 91 -16.89 -6.44 4.63
CA TYR A 91 -15.72 -6.82 5.40
C TYR A 91 -14.45 -6.51 4.61
N VAL A 92 -13.49 -5.84 5.26
CA VAL A 92 -12.16 -5.59 4.69
C VAL A 92 -11.16 -6.57 5.27
N ILE A 93 -10.67 -7.48 4.42
CA ILE A 93 -9.74 -8.55 4.79
C ILE A 93 -8.33 -8.19 4.32
N PRO A 94 -7.33 -8.17 5.21
CA PRO A 94 -5.98 -7.77 4.85
C PRO A 94 -5.30 -8.77 3.91
N ARG A 95 -4.58 -8.24 2.92
CA ARG A 95 -3.72 -9.00 2.02
C ARG A 95 -2.28 -8.92 2.51
N PHE A 96 -1.79 -9.93 3.19
CA PHE A 96 -0.48 -9.92 3.86
C PHE A 96 0.68 -9.60 2.92
N ARG A 97 0.60 -10.01 1.66
CA ARG A 97 1.61 -9.70 0.65
C ARG A 97 1.83 -8.20 0.39
N THR A 98 0.89 -7.36 0.82
CA THR A 98 0.94 -5.91 0.64
C THR A 98 1.42 -5.17 1.88
N ALA A 99 1.88 -5.90 2.90
CA ALA A 99 2.30 -5.32 4.17
C ALA A 99 3.55 -4.45 4.01
N PHE A 100 3.51 -3.28 4.61
CA PHE A 100 4.65 -2.34 4.65
C PHE A 100 4.63 -1.53 5.95
N ILE A 101 5.79 -0.97 6.30
CA ILE A 101 5.89 -0.02 7.41
C ILE A 101 5.48 1.35 6.91
N ASP A 102 4.54 1.99 7.62
CA ASP A 102 4.05 3.32 7.27
C ASP A 102 5.15 4.38 7.52
N PRO A 103 5.68 5.02 6.47
CA PRO A 103 6.76 5.98 6.62
C PRO A 103 6.29 7.34 7.17
N PHE A 104 4.98 7.56 7.28
CA PHE A 104 4.37 8.82 7.72
C PHE A 104 3.83 8.76 9.15
N SER A 105 3.84 7.58 9.77
CA SER A 105 3.35 7.42 11.13
C SER A 105 4.45 7.70 12.15
N GLU A 106 4.14 8.52 13.18
CA GLU A 106 5.03 8.75 14.31
C GLU A 106 5.21 7.52 15.19
N LEU A 107 4.17 6.69 15.29
CA LEU A 107 4.23 5.41 16.00
C LEU A 107 4.59 4.29 15.02
N PRO A 108 5.37 3.28 15.44
CA PRO A 108 5.63 2.11 14.60
C PRO A 108 4.33 1.45 14.17
N THR A 109 3.99 1.59 12.88
CA THR A 109 2.73 1.18 12.29
C THR A 109 2.97 0.30 11.07
N LEU A 110 2.27 -0.82 11.00
CA LEU A 110 2.27 -1.72 9.86
C LEU A 110 0.96 -1.53 9.08
N SER A 111 1.06 -1.18 7.81
CA SER A 111 -0.07 -0.97 6.92
C SER A 111 -0.22 -2.11 5.92
N MET A 112 -1.46 -2.48 5.60
CA MET A 112 -1.79 -3.51 4.60
C MET A 112 -2.96 -3.06 3.75
N LEU A 113 -2.92 -3.36 2.46
CA LEU A 113 -4.09 -3.22 1.59
C LEU A 113 -5.06 -4.38 1.86
N CYS A 114 -6.36 -4.08 1.80
CA CYS A 114 -7.43 -5.04 2.04
C CYS A 114 -8.26 -5.28 0.78
N SER A 115 -8.91 -6.44 0.74
CA SER A 115 -9.95 -6.76 -0.22
C SER A 115 -11.31 -6.70 0.44
N PHE A 116 -12.35 -6.36 -0.34
CA PHE A 116 -13.73 -6.31 0.14
C PHE A 116 -14.44 -7.65 -0.03
N PHE A 117 -15.16 -8.04 1.01
CA PHE A 117 -16.01 -9.23 1.02
C PHE A 117 -17.40 -8.86 1.52
N ASN A 118 -18.42 -9.59 1.05
CA ASN A 118 -19.77 -9.50 1.57
C ASN A 118 -19.92 -10.32 2.87
N LYS A 119 -21.13 -10.27 3.47
CA LYS A 119 -21.47 -11.02 4.69
C LYS A 119 -21.38 -12.55 4.54
N ASP A 120 -21.43 -13.06 3.32
CA ASP A 120 -21.39 -14.49 3.01
C ASP A 120 -19.93 -14.97 2.75
N GLY A 121 -18.95 -14.06 2.88
CA GLY A 121 -17.54 -14.33 2.67
C GLY A 121 -17.11 -14.38 1.20
N GLU A 122 -17.93 -13.84 0.30
CA GLU A 122 -17.62 -13.75 -1.11
C GLU A 122 -17.01 -12.39 -1.46
N PRO A 123 -16.08 -12.31 -2.41
CA PRO A 123 -15.51 -11.04 -2.85
C PRO A 123 -16.59 -10.08 -3.37
N LEU A 124 -16.47 -8.80 -3.04
CA LEU A 124 -17.35 -7.78 -3.62
C LEU A 124 -16.98 -7.57 -5.10
N GLU A 125 -17.79 -8.12 -6.01
CA GLU A 125 -17.50 -8.15 -7.44
C GLU A 125 -17.34 -6.77 -8.10
N SER A 126 -18.01 -5.77 -7.55
CA SER A 126 -18.00 -4.38 -8.03
C SER A 126 -16.87 -3.54 -7.43
N SER A 127 -16.08 -4.08 -6.50
CA SER A 127 -14.96 -3.34 -5.95
C SER A 127 -13.88 -3.09 -7.01
N PRO A 128 -13.20 -1.93 -6.96
CA PRO A 128 -12.16 -1.59 -7.95
C PRO A 128 -11.05 -2.63 -8.01
N GLU A 129 -10.59 -3.13 -6.85
CA GLU A 129 -9.51 -4.09 -6.78
C GLU A 129 -9.90 -5.48 -7.32
N TYR A 130 -11.14 -5.92 -7.07
CA TYR A 130 -11.62 -7.20 -7.61
C TYR A 130 -11.90 -7.13 -9.11
N THR A 131 -12.37 -5.98 -9.60
CA THR A 131 -12.51 -5.71 -11.03
C THR A 131 -11.16 -5.83 -11.74
N LEU A 132 -10.09 -5.22 -11.15
CA LEU A 132 -8.74 -5.36 -11.67
C LEU A 132 -8.27 -6.82 -11.65
N HIS A 133 -8.55 -7.54 -10.57
CA HIS A 133 -8.22 -8.97 -10.47
C HIS A 133 -8.89 -9.81 -11.58
N LYS A 134 -10.19 -9.59 -11.83
CA LYS A 134 -10.93 -10.26 -12.92
C LYS A 134 -10.33 -9.94 -14.29
N ALA A 135 -10.00 -8.67 -14.53
CA ALA A 135 -9.40 -8.22 -15.79
C ALA A 135 -8.01 -8.83 -16.00
N SER A 136 -7.16 -8.83 -14.98
CA SER A 136 -5.83 -9.45 -15.03
C SER A 136 -5.91 -10.97 -15.29
N LYS A 137 -6.84 -11.65 -14.60
CA LYS A 137 -7.07 -13.07 -14.84
C LYS A 137 -7.54 -13.34 -16.25
N ALA A 138 -8.53 -12.61 -16.75
CA ALA A 138 -9.03 -12.77 -18.12
C ALA A 138 -7.94 -12.53 -19.17
N PHE A 139 -7.09 -11.52 -18.97
CA PHE A 139 -5.96 -11.28 -19.85
C PHE A 139 -4.98 -12.47 -19.87
N SER A 140 -4.62 -13.00 -18.70
CA SER A 140 -3.72 -14.14 -18.59
C SER A 140 -4.32 -15.40 -19.20
N ASP A 141 -5.61 -15.69 -18.97
CA ASP A 141 -6.31 -16.87 -19.50
C ASP A 141 -6.37 -16.84 -21.04
N VAL A 142 -6.54 -15.66 -21.65
CA VAL A 142 -6.65 -15.51 -23.11
C VAL A 142 -5.29 -15.48 -23.80
N THR A 143 -4.30 -14.84 -23.20
CA THR A 143 -3.01 -14.56 -23.86
C THR A 143 -1.87 -15.50 -23.41
N GLY A 144 -2.00 -16.13 -22.26
CA GLY A 144 -0.91 -16.85 -21.58
C GLY A 144 0.19 -15.93 -21.03
N MET A 145 -0.04 -14.63 -21.00
CA MET A 145 0.92 -13.62 -20.55
C MET A 145 0.49 -13.00 -19.23
N GLN A 146 1.44 -12.43 -18.50
CA GLN A 146 1.15 -11.51 -17.40
C GLN A 146 1.15 -10.08 -17.91
N PHE A 147 0.19 -9.28 -17.41
CA PHE A 147 0.15 -7.85 -17.70
C PHE A 147 1.13 -7.13 -16.76
N GLU A 148 2.03 -6.37 -17.34
CA GLU A 148 2.96 -5.50 -16.62
C GLU A 148 2.70 -4.06 -17.01
N ALA A 149 2.81 -3.15 -16.05
CA ALA A 149 2.64 -1.72 -16.27
C ALA A 149 3.69 -0.94 -15.48
N MET A 150 4.16 0.13 -16.07
CA MET A 150 4.98 1.14 -15.42
C MET A 150 4.17 2.43 -15.32
N GLY A 151 4.18 3.06 -14.16
CA GLY A 151 3.54 4.36 -13.92
C GLY A 151 4.59 5.44 -13.70
N GLU A 152 4.25 6.66 -14.09
CA GLU A 152 4.99 7.86 -13.74
C GLU A 152 4.17 8.63 -12.70
N LEU A 153 4.80 8.98 -11.57
CA LEU A 153 4.21 9.81 -10.55
C LEU A 153 4.74 11.23 -10.71
N GLU A 154 3.95 12.08 -11.34
CA GLU A 154 4.26 13.50 -11.55
C GLU A 154 3.56 14.36 -10.50
N TYR A 155 4.26 15.37 -9.98
CA TYR A 155 3.72 16.28 -8.98
C TYR A 155 4.40 17.65 -9.03
N TYR A 156 3.68 18.67 -8.60
CA TYR A 156 4.24 19.99 -8.36
C TYR A 156 4.69 20.12 -6.91
N VAL A 157 5.84 20.75 -6.69
CA VAL A 157 6.27 21.17 -5.38
C VAL A 157 5.99 22.67 -5.23
N ILE A 158 5.16 23.02 -4.25
CA ILE A 158 4.83 24.40 -3.94
C ILE A 158 5.68 24.82 -2.74
N ALA A 159 6.47 25.87 -2.91
CA ALA A 159 7.35 26.40 -1.89
C ALA A 159 7.53 27.92 -2.08
N ASP A 160 8.03 28.59 -1.04
CA ASP A 160 8.41 30.00 -1.11
C ASP A 160 9.60 30.19 -2.07
N GLU A 161 9.62 31.35 -2.72
CA GLU A 161 10.77 31.79 -3.50
C GLU A 161 12.00 32.02 -2.62
N GLU A 162 13.15 31.64 -3.13
CA GLU A 162 14.45 31.88 -2.48
C GLU A 162 15.43 32.46 -3.49
N ASP A 163 16.34 33.35 -3.04
CA ASP A 163 17.32 33.98 -3.91
C ASP A 163 18.21 33.01 -4.69
N LEU A 164 18.54 31.86 -4.08
CA LEU A 164 19.34 30.80 -4.71
C LEU A 164 18.53 29.92 -5.68
N PHE A 165 17.22 29.85 -5.48
CA PHE A 165 16.31 29.04 -6.29
C PHE A 165 15.10 29.88 -6.69
N PRO A 166 15.28 30.85 -7.62
CA PRO A 166 14.18 31.67 -8.09
C PRO A 166 13.15 30.79 -8.83
N ALA A 167 11.89 31.22 -8.79
CA ALA A 167 10.85 30.54 -9.58
C ALA A 167 11.23 30.53 -11.06
N THR A 168 11.21 29.36 -11.68
CA THR A 168 11.50 29.18 -13.09
C THR A 168 10.43 28.32 -13.74
N ASP A 169 10.12 28.60 -15.00
CA ASP A 169 9.22 27.78 -15.80
C ASP A 169 9.86 26.42 -16.09
N GLN A 170 9.45 25.36 -15.38
CA GLN A 170 9.70 23.94 -15.66
C GLN A 170 11.09 23.60 -16.25
N ARG A 171 12.16 24.11 -15.67
CA ARG A 171 13.53 23.86 -16.13
C ARG A 171 14.26 22.82 -15.30
N GLY A 172 13.58 22.14 -14.38
CA GLY A 172 14.17 21.21 -13.43
C GLY A 172 14.35 19.78 -13.93
N TYR A 173 14.12 19.50 -15.21
CA TYR A 173 14.19 18.13 -15.73
C TYR A 173 15.62 17.57 -15.61
N HIS A 174 15.77 16.50 -14.83
CA HIS A 174 17.04 15.81 -14.55
C HIS A 174 18.16 16.71 -13.97
N GLU A 175 17.82 17.86 -13.40
CA GLU A 175 18.82 18.68 -12.73
C GLU A 175 19.44 17.97 -11.51
N SER A 176 20.74 18.17 -11.34
CA SER A 176 21.51 17.67 -10.21
C SER A 176 21.80 18.79 -9.20
N GLY A 177 22.16 18.41 -7.97
CA GLY A 177 22.63 19.38 -7.01
C GLY A 177 23.90 20.13 -7.49
N PRO A 178 24.05 21.41 -7.17
CA PRO A 178 23.26 22.19 -6.21
C PRO A 178 21.98 22.82 -6.77
N TYR A 179 21.67 22.63 -8.04
CA TYR A 179 20.55 23.31 -8.73
C TYR A 179 19.18 22.65 -8.46
N ALA A 180 19.16 21.43 -7.98
CA ALA A 180 17.93 20.69 -7.67
C ALA A 180 17.50 20.91 -6.22
N LYS A 181 16.74 21.98 -5.97
CA LYS A 181 16.26 22.38 -4.61
C LYS A 181 15.59 21.22 -3.85
N PHE A 182 14.77 20.41 -4.53
CA PHE A 182 13.97 19.36 -3.92
C PHE A 182 14.54 17.94 -4.09
N ASN A 183 15.81 17.83 -4.42
CA ASN A 183 16.45 16.54 -4.65
C ASN A 183 16.38 15.59 -3.43
N GLN A 184 16.55 16.12 -2.22
CA GLN A 184 16.45 15.30 -0.99
C GLN A 184 15.01 14.80 -0.77
N PHE A 185 14.01 15.63 -1.04
CA PHE A 185 12.61 15.22 -0.96
C PHE A 185 12.32 14.07 -1.93
N ARG A 186 12.68 14.22 -3.21
CA ARG A 186 12.56 13.18 -4.23
C ARG A 186 13.23 11.87 -3.82
N THR A 187 14.47 11.95 -3.36
CA THR A 187 15.23 10.77 -2.91
C THR A 187 14.56 10.06 -1.74
N ARG A 188 14.04 10.80 -0.75
CA ARG A 188 13.30 10.21 0.37
C ARG A 188 11.99 9.55 -0.07
N CYS A 189 11.26 10.18 -1.01
CA CYS A 189 10.05 9.57 -1.58
C CYS A 189 10.36 8.24 -2.26
N MET A 190 11.39 8.20 -3.12
CA MET A 190 11.80 6.96 -3.79
C MET A 190 12.18 5.87 -2.79
N GLN A 191 12.96 6.21 -1.79
CA GLN A 191 13.35 5.26 -0.75
C GLN A 191 12.14 4.73 0.03
N SER A 192 11.22 5.60 0.44
CA SER A 192 10.00 5.20 1.15
C SER A 192 9.12 4.27 0.33
N ILE A 193 8.98 4.54 -0.98
CA ILE A 193 8.23 3.67 -1.89
C ILE A 193 8.92 2.31 -2.03
N ALA A 194 10.24 2.27 -2.19
CA ALA A 194 11.00 1.03 -2.28
C ALA A 194 10.89 0.20 -0.98
N GLN A 195 11.00 0.84 0.18
CA GLN A 195 10.83 0.20 1.49
C GLN A 195 9.40 -0.33 1.71
N ALA A 196 8.40 0.29 1.11
CA ALA A 196 7.02 -0.19 1.11
C ALA A 196 6.76 -1.30 0.07
N GLY A 197 7.76 -1.73 -0.69
CA GLY A 197 7.67 -2.81 -1.66
C GLY A 197 7.36 -2.36 -3.09
N GLY A 198 7.37 -1.05 -3.36
CA GLY A 198 7.27 -0.51 -4.71
C GLY A 198 8.58 -0.69 -5.49
N GLN A 199 8.47 -1.03 -6.76
CA GLN A 199 9.62 -1.15 -7.64
C GLN A 199 9.90 0.20 -8.31
N ILE A 200 10.89 0.92 -7.82
CA ILE A 200 11.31 2.21 -8.36
C ILE A 200 12.41 1.99 -9.39
N LYS A 201 12.23 2.58 -10.57
CA LYS A 201 13.25 2.59 -11.62
C LYS A 201 14.23 3.74 -11.42
N TYR A 202 13.71 4.94 -11.32
CA TYR A 202 14.45 6.18 -11.02
C TYR A 202 13.48 7.32 -10.69
N GLY A 203 13.98 8.47 -10.28
CA GLY A 203 13.22 9.71 -10.05
C GLY A 203 14.01 10.94 -10.47
#